data_3dcc2427b44c2e2a324a7b09a385eaa1
#
_entry.id   3dcc2427b44c2e2a324a7b09a385eaa1
#
_cell.length_a   1.000
_cell.length_b   1.000
_cell.length_c   1.000
_cell.angle_alpha   90.00
_cell.angle_beta   90.00
_cell.angle_gamma   90.00
#
_symmetry.space_group_name_H-M   'P 1'
#
loop_
_entity.id
_entity.type
_entity.pdbx_description
1 polymer ?
#
loop_
_entity_poly.entity_id
_entity_poly.type
_entity_poly.pdbx_seq_one_letter_code
_entity_poly.pdbx_strand_id
1 'polypeptide(L)'
;MGFCQPAGQERHYVVDAAQDTPGYNLVTIGEHKINIRPAVKDDLANVVALDDRTTGLRKPEYWDDLFTRYGNRKDSRFFLIAEEGDTLLGCIFGEVRSWEFNSVPCGWVGTVSVEPNLRMGGIGSILYKEICRCFRKAGVTKIRTMIPRDATDLMSFFRAQGMMAGPFIQLETDMDEGV
;
A
#
# COMPACT_ATOMS: atom_id res chain seq x y z
N MET A 1 -16.17 -17.67 -33.43
CA MET A 1 -15.48 -16.38 -33.45
C MET A 1 -14.73 -16.26 -32.14
N GLY A 2 -13.43 -16.56 -32.19
CA GLY A 2 -12.59 -16.55 -30.99
C GLY A 2 -12.12 -15.13 -30.68
N PHE A 3 -12.40 -14.65 -29.47
CA PHE A 3 -11.79 -13.43 -28.96
C PHE A 3 -10.37 -13.76 -28.49
N CYS A 4 -9.41 -13.22 -29.22
CA CYS A 4 -8.00 -13.23 -28.85
C CYS A 4 -7.81 -12.25 -27.67
N GLN A 5 -7.49 -12.76 -26.48
CA GLN A 5 -7.02 -11.93 -25.38
C GLN A 5 -5.60 -11.44 -25.70
N PRO A 6 -5.29 -10.15 -25.54
CA PRO A 6 -3.91 -9.70 -25.62
C PRO A 6 -3.16 -10.28 -24.41
N ALA A 7 -2.08 -10.98 -24.70
CA ALA A 7 -1.13 -11.46 -23.70
C ALA A 7 -0.59 -10.27 -22.90
N GLY A 8 -1.00 -10.16 -21.65
CA GLY A 8 -0.38 -9.26 -20.69
C GLY A 8 1.09 -9.68 -20.54
N GLN A 9 2.00 -8.80 -20.88
CA GLN A 9 3.41 -8.99 -20.58
C GLN A 9 3.57 -9.15 -19.09
N GLU A 10 3.79 -10.37 -18.62
CA GLU A 10 4.26 -10.62 -17.25
C GLU A 10 5.62 -9.95 -17.11
N ARG A 11 5.65 -8.85 -16.37
CA ARG A 11 6.90 -8.22 -16.00
C ARG A 11 7.62 -9.17 -15.05
N HIS A 12 8.70 -9.74 -15.49
CA HIS A 12 9.55 -10.60 -14.68
C HIS A 12 10.23 -9.73 -13.61
N TYR A 13 9.79 -9.88 -12.37
CA TYR A 13 10.49 -9.36 -11.21
C TYR A 13 11.42 -10.44 -10.71
N VAL A 14 12.71 -10.14 -10.66
CA VAL A 14 13.68 -11.02 -9.98
C VAL A 14 13.69 -10.62 -8.52
N VAL A 15 13.21 -11.51 -7.66
CA VAL A 15 13.29 -11.37 -6.20
C VAL A 15 14.55 -12.09 -5.76
N ASP A 16 15.46 -11.38 -5.10
CA ASP A 16 16.63 -11.99 -4.50
C ASP A 16 16.20 -12.84 -3.30
N ALA A 17 16.43 -14.15 -3.38
CA ALA A 17 15.96 -15.13 -2.40
C ALA A 17 16.60 -15.02 -1.00
N ALA A 18 17.48 -14.06 -0.79
CA ALA A 18 18.25 -13.93 0.46
C ALA A 18 17.50 -13.28 1.63
N GLN A 19 16.27 -12.78 1.42
CA GLN A 19 15.52 -12.11 2.50
C GLN A 19 14.12 -12.69 2.64
N ASP A 20 14.00 -13.75 3.43
CA ASP A 20 12.70 -14.37 3.76
C ASP A 20 11.96 -13.64 4.91
N THR A 21 12.32 -12.40 5.19
CA THR A 21 11.67 -11.59 6.22
C THR A 21 10.63 -10.69 5.58
N PRO A 22 9.32 -10.91 5.79
CA PRO A 22 8.28 -10.02 5.29
C PRO A 22 8.49 -8.57 5.76
N GLY A 23 8.32 -7.63 4.83
CA GLY A 23 8.61 -6.21 5.04
C GLY A 23 10.01 -5.80 4.58
N TYR A 24 10.89 -6.76 4.22
CA TYR A 24 12.22 -6.48 3.67
C TYR A 24 12.38 -7.21 2.35
N ASN A 25 12.62 -6.49 1.28
CA ASN A 25 12.79 -7.09 -0.05
C ASN A 25 13.65 -6.21 -0.95
N LEU A 26 14.52 -6.83 -1.70
CA LEU A 26 15.28 -6.19 -2.78
C LEU A 26 14.74 -6.69 -4.11
N VAL A 27 14.22 -5.79 -4.93
CA VAL A 27 13.58 -6.13 -6.20
C VAL A 27 14.25 -5.38 -7.33
N THR A 28 14.56 -6.08 -8.42
CA THR A 28 15.08 -5.44 -9.64
C THR A 28 13.95 -5.27 -10.65
N ILE A 29 13.75 -4.04 -11.14
CA ILE A 29 12.83 -3.70 -12.22
C ILE A 29 13.62 -3.02 -13.33
N GLY A 30 13.90 -3.72 -14.42
CA GLY A 30 14.83 -3.23 -15.44
C GLY A 30 16.23 -3.02 -14.85
N GLU A 31 16.74 -1.81 -14.90
CA GLU A 31 18.05 -1.42 -14.31
C GLU A 31 17.94 -0.92 -12.86
N HIS A 32 16.71 -0.73 -12.34
CA HIS A 32 16.44 -0.17 -11.02
C HIS A 32 16.48 -1.23 -9.94
N LYS A 33 17.27 -0.98 -8.89
CA LYS A 33 17.34 -1.80 -7.68
C LYS A 33 16.52 -1.14 -6.58
N ILE A 34 15.35 -1.66 -6.33
CA ILE A 34 14.39 -1.11 -5.37
C ILE A 34 14.46 -1.90 -4.07
N ASN A 35 14.82 -1.23 -3.01
CA ASN A 35 14.80 -1.76 -1.66
C ASN A 35 13.45 -1.46 -1.00
N ILE A 36 12.82 -2.50 -0.43
CA ILE A 36 11.62 -2.34 0.39
C ILE A 36 12.00 -2.64 1.83
N ARG A 37 11.63 -1.75 2.73
CA ARG A 37 11.87 -1.88 4.16
C ARG A 37 10.77 -1.22 5.00
N PRO A 38 10.68 -1.55 6.30
CA PRO A 38 9.87 -0.79 7.22
C PRO A 38 10.32 0.67 7.28
N ALA A 39 9.34 1.59 7.28
CA ALA A 39 9.60 3.01 7.49
C ALA A 39 10.14 3.25 8.89
N VAL A 40 11.08 4.18 9.00
CA VAL A 40 11.59 4.72 10.27
C VAL A 40 11.19 6.19 10.39
N LYS A 41 11.40 6.78 11.58
CA LYS A 41 10.96 8.17 11.82
C LYS A 41 11.61 9.17 10.86
N ASP A 42 12.85 8.93 10.48
CA ASP A 42 13.62 9.81 9.59
C ASP A 42 13.06 9.83 8.15
N ASP A 43 12.28 8.83 7.77
CA ASP A 43 11.62 8.79 6.46
C ASP A 43 10.43 9.75 6.35
N LEU A 44 9.86 10.20 7.49
CA LEU A 44 8.60 10.95 7.50
C LEU A 44 8.64 12.23 6.69
N ALA A 45 9.76 12.94 6.68
CA ALA A 45 9.91 14.15 5.88
C ALA A 45 9.73 13.86 4.37
N ASN A 46 10.31 12.75 3.90
CA ASN A 46 10.20 12.30 2.51
C ASN A 46 8.79 11.77 2.19
N VAL A 47 8.16 11.08 3.15
CA VAL A 47 6.77 10.61 3.01
C VAL A 47 5.79 11.77 2.91
N VAL A 48 5.94 12.81 3.76
CA VAL A 48 5.13 14.04 3.67
C VAL A 48 5.32 14.73 2.33
N ALA A 49 6.55 14.82 1.84
CA ALA A 49 6.82 15.43 0.53
C ALA A 49 6.23 14.60 -0.62
N LEU A 50 6.26 13.27 -0.54
CA LEU A 50 5.62 12.39 -1.51
C LEU A 50 4.10 12.55 -1.49
N ASP A 51 3.48 12.59 -0.31
CA ASP A 51 2.04 12.78 -0.15
C ASP A 51 1.60 14.15 -0.71
N ASP A 52 2.35 15.21 -0.44
CA ASP A 52 2.11 16.55 -1.00
C ASP A 52 2.12 16.54 -2.53
N ARG A 53 3.10 15.89 -3.14
CA ARG A 53 3.17 15.75 -4.62
C ARG A 53 2.04 14.91 -5.20
N THR A 54 1.49 13.99 -4.42
CA THR A 54 0.43 13.07 -4.90
C THR A 54 -0.98 13.60 -4.65
N THR A 55 -1.19 14.35 -3.57
CA THR A 55 -2.51 14.82 -3.14
C THR A 55 -2.70 16.34 -3.25
N GLY A 56 -1.61 17.10 -3.38
CA GLY A 56 -1.64 18.56 -3.31
C GLY A 56 -1.86 19.12 -1.91
N LEU A 57 -1.80 18.26 -0.88
CA LEU A 57 -2.05 18.63 0.52
C LEU A 57 -0.89 18.21 1.40
N ARG A 58 -0.21 19.20 1.97
CA ARG A 58 0.87 18.95 2.92
C ARG A 58 0.34 18.72 4.33
N LYS A 59 0.50 17.50 4.85
CA LYS A 59 -0.10 17.06 6.15
C LYS A 59 0.97 16.44 7.07
N PRO A 60 1.97 17.21 7.56
CA PRO A 60 3.03 16.65 8.39
C PRO A 60 2.51 16.10 9.72
N GLU A 61 1.57 16.78 10.38
CA GLU A 61 1.00 16.35 11.65
C GLU A 61 0.22 15.04 11.51
N TYR A 62 -0.48 14.84 10.40
CA TYR A 62 -1.18 13.60 10.09
C TYR A 62 -0.18 12.42 10.00
N TRP A 63 0.92 12.60 9.31
CA TRP A 63 1.91 11.54 9.12
C TRP A 63 2.70 11.26 10.40
N ASP A 64 3.03 12.28 11.21
CA ASP A 64 3.69 12.09 12.50
C ASP A 64 2.77 11.36 13.49
N ASP A 65 1.51 11.74 13.56
CA ASP A 65 0.49 11.09 14.39
C ASP A 65 0.23 9.65 13.91
N LEU A 66 0.09 9.43 12.60
CA LEU A 66 -0.07 8.10 12.02
C LEU A 66 1.14 7.22 12.36
N PHE A 67 2.35 7.72 12.20
CA PHE A 67 3.56 6.96 12.53
C PHE A 67 3.67 6.68 14.04
N THR A 68 3.35 7.65 14.88
CA THR A 68 3.39 7.49 16.34
C THR A 68 2.38 6.45 16.81
N ARG A 69 1.15 6.50 16.32
CA ARG A 69 0.10 5.55 16.70
C ARG A 69 0.18 4.22 15.98
N TYR A 70 0.57 4.22 14.72
CA TYR A 70 0.50 3.09 13.81
C TYR A 70 1.85 2.64 13.26
N GLY A 71 2.96 3.23 13.68
CA GLY A 71 4.30 2.83 13.26
C GLY A 71 4.50 1.32 13.38
N ASN A 72 5.51 0.79 12.72
CA ASN A 72 5.70 -0.65 12.60
C ASN A 72 5.61 -1.37 13.95
N ARG A 73 4.52 -2.10 14.14
CA ARG A 73 4.31 -3.01 15.27
C ARG A 73 4.26 -4.41 14.72
N LYS A 74 5.12 -5.26 15.21
CA LYS A 74 5.17 -6.68 14.82
C LYS A 74 3.77 -7.26 14.84
N ASP A 75 3.42 -7.96 13.76
CA ASP A 75 2.21 -8.76 13.60
C ASP A 75 0.88 -7.99 13.49
N SER A 76 0.87 -6.67 13.54
CA SER A 76 -0.40 -5.94 13.47
C SER A 76 -0.40 -4.68 12.62
N ARG A 77 0.74 -4.01 12.45
CA ARG A 77 0.84 -2.74 11.72
C ARG A 77 2.12 -2.68 10.92
N PHE A 78 1.98 -2.29 9.67
CA PHE A 78 3.06 -2.34 8.69
C PHE A 78 3.08 -1.03 7.92
N PHE A 79 4.18 -0.32 8.03
CA PHE A 79 4.45 0.86 7.22
C PHE A 79 5.74 0.58 6.45
N LEU A 80 5.62 0.38 5.14
CA LEU A 80 6.73 0.03 4.27
C LEU A 80 7.02 1.17 3.32
N ILE A 81 8.30 1.35 3.01
CA ILE A 81 8.76 2.23 1.95
C ILE A 81 9.45 1.44 0.86
N ALA A 82 9.45 1.99 -0.34
CA ALA A 82 10.28 1.57 -1.46
C ALA A 82 11.25 2.70 -1.79
N GLU A 83 12.53 2.39 -1.88
CA GLU A 83 13.59 3.35 -2.14
C GLU A 83 14.59 2.83 -3.18
N GLU A 84 15.26 3.73 -3.89
CA GLU A 84 16.43 3.45 -4.71
C GLU A 84 17.58 4.36 -4.25
N GLY A 85 18.62 3.75 -3.68
CA GLY A 85 19.61 4.52 -2.94
C GLY A 85 18.96 5.29 -1.79
N ASP A 86 19.13 6.61 -1.75
CA ASP A 86 18.53 7.48 -0.73
C ASP A 86 17.20 8.12 -1.19
N THR A 87 16.68 7.72 -2.34
CA THR A 87 15.47 8.32 -2.93
C THR A 87 14.24 7.48 -2.59
N LEU A 88 13.27 8.08 -1.88
CA LEU A 88 11.96 7.48 -1.64
C LEU A 88 11.15 7.45 -2.95
N LEU A 89 10.71 6.27 -3.36
CA LEU A 89 9.92 6.05 -4.59
C LEU A 89 8.44 5.82 -4.29
N GLY A 90 8.12 5.33 -3.11
CA GLY A 90 6.75 5.06 -2.70
C GLY A 90 6.64 4.54 -1.30
N CYS A 91 5.41 4.48 -0.79
CA CYS A 91 5.12 3.89 0.51
C CYS A 91 3.77 3.19 0.52
N ILE A 92 3.59 2.28 1.46
CA ILE A 92 2.33 1.61 1.75
C ILE A 92 2.17 1.43 3.25
N PHE A 93 0.96 1.72 3.74
CA PHE A 93 0.59 1.51 5.13
C PHE A 93 -0.61 0.57 5.22
N GLY A 94 -0.60 -0.29 6.23
CA GLY A 94 -1.74 -1.13 6.54
C GLY A 94 -1.67 -1.72 7.95
N GLU A 95 -2.82 -2.16 8.44
CA GLU A 95 -2.96 -2.75 9.78
C GLU A 95 -3.87 -3.96 9.78
N VAL A 96 -3.69 -4.83 10.75
CA VAL A 96 -4.62 -5.92 11.04
C VAL A 96 -5.75 -5.39 11.91
N ARG A 97 -6.99 -5.49 11.41
CA ARG A 97 -8.20 -5.16 12.16
C ARG A 97 -8.94 -6.44 12.52
N SER A 98 -9.37 -6.53 13.76
CA SER A 98 -10.00 -7.72 14.30
C SER A 98 -11.48 -7.48 14.57
N TRP A 99 -12.28 -8.46 14.18
CA TRP A 99 -13.70 -8.57 14.53
C TRP A 99 -14.61 -7.46 14.02
N GLU A 100 -14.16 -6.64 13.09
CA GLU A 100 -15.04 -5.68 12.42
C GLU A 100 -16.10 -6.42 11.60
N PHE A 101 -17.34 -5.96 11.69
CA PHE A 101 -18.48 -6.51 10.95
C PHE A 101 -18.67 -8.03 11.14
N ASN A 102 -18.41 -8.54 12.34
CA ASN A 102 -18.45 -9.98 12.66
C ASN A 102 -17.58 -10.85 11.74
N SER A 103 -16.50 -10.29 11.23
CA SER A 103 -15.57 -11.02 10.38
C SER A 103 -14.29 -11.38 11.13
N VAL A 104 -13.65 -12.46 10.70
CA VAL A 104 -12.29 -12.81 11.16
C VAL A 104 -11.32 -11.65 10.93
N PRO A 105 -10.19 -11.62 11.65
CA PRO A 105 -9.15 -10.62 11.44
C PRO A 105 -8.79 -10.47 9.95
N CYS A 106 -8.67 -9.26 9.48
CA CYS A 106 -8.31 -8.94 8.10
C CYS A 106 -7.28 -7.81 8.04
N GLY A 107 -6.47 -7.81 7.00
CA GLY A 107 -5.55 -6.72 6.71
C GLY A 107 -6.30 -5.56 6.05
N TRP A 108 -6.08 -4.36 6.54
CA TRP A 108 -6.57 -3.13 5.92
C TRP A 108 -5.40 -2.35 5.34
N VAL A 109 -5.43 -2.11 4.03
CA VAL A 109 -4.52 -1.17 3.38
C VAL A 109 -5.15 0.21 3.47
N GLY A 110 -4.48 1.11 4.19
CA GLY A 110 -4.95 2.48 4.41
C GLY A 110 -4.42 3.47 3.39
N THR A 111 -3.16 3.31 2.99
CA THR A 111 -2.51 4.21 2.04
C THR A 111 -1.56 3.44 1.14
N VAL A 112 -1.55 3.79 -0.12
CA VAL A 112 -0.48 3.46 -1.08
C VAL A 112 -0.16 4.70 -1.89
N SER A 113 1.09 5.13 -1.87
CA SER A 113 1.57 6.28 -2.63
C SER A 113 2.83 5.91 -3.40
N VAL A 114 2.93 6.38 -4.64
CA VAL A 114 4.08 6.19 -5.52
C VAL A 114 4.37 7.51 -6.22
N GLU A 115 5.63 7.84 -6.37
CA GLU A 115 6.08 9.01 -7.13
C GLU A 115 5.33 9.14 -8.45
N PRO A 116 4.72 10.30 -8.75
CA PRO A 116 3.89 10.47 -9.94
C PRO A 116 4.57 10.06 -11.25
N ASN A 117 5.85 10.38 -11.40
CA ASN A 117 6.64 10.06 -12.58
C ASN A 117 6.99 8.57 -12.71
N LEU A 118 6.83 7.79 -11.65
CA LEU A 118 7.14 6.36 -11.58
C LEU A 118 5.89 5.49 -11.51
N ARG A 119 4.71 6.10 -11.58
CA ARG A 119 3.44 5.36 -11.71
C ARG A 119 3.50 4.51 -12.97
N MET A 120 2.85 3.34 -12.93
CA MET A 120 2.92 2.31 -13.96
C MET A 120 4.27 1.56 -14.04
N GLY A 121 5.29 1.97 -13.29
CA GLY A 121 6.58 1.26 -13.16
C GLY A 121 6.52 -0.05 -12.37
N GLY A 122 5.41 -0.35 -11.68
CA GLY A 122 5.25 -1.57 -10.89
C GLY A 122 5.58 -1.42 -9.40
N ILE A 123 6.08 -0.26 -8.96
CA ILE A 123 6.45 0.01 -7.54
C ILE A 123 5.27 -0.22 -6.59
N GLY A 124 4.09 0.30 -6.93
CA GLY A 124 2.88 0.05 -6.14
C GLY A 124 2.55 -1.43 -5.99
N SER A 125 2.72 -2.21 -7.07
CA SER A 125 2.44 -3.65 -7.06
C SER A 125 3.42 -4.43 -6.18
N ILE A 126 4.71 -4.07 -6.18
CA ILE A 126 5.68 -4.73 -5.29
C ILE A 126 5.46 -4.34 -3.83
N LEU A 127 5.16 -3.07 -3.52
CA LEU A 127 4.76 -2.64 -2.18
C LEU A 127 3.51 -3.41 -1.69
N TYR A 128 2.50 -3.53 -2.56
CA TYR A 128 1.28 -4.29 -2.24
C TYR A 128 1.56 -5.77 -1.99
N LYS A 129 2.38 -6.41 -2.83
CA LYS A 129 2.78 -7.81 -2.63
C LYS A 129 3.50 -7.98 -1.29
N GLU A 130 4.36 -7.04 -0.94
CA GLU A 130 5.14 -7.11 0.29
C GLU A 130 4.27 -6.92 1.55
N ILE A 131 3.35 -5.97 1.55
CA ILE A 131 2.42 -5.83 2.68
C ILE A 131 1.50 -7.05 2.81
N CYS A 132 1.13 -7.69 1.69
CA CYS A 132 0.41 -8.97 1.70
C CYS A 132 1.24 -10.09 2.35
N ARG A 133 2.56 -10.12 2.18
CA ARG A 133 3.45 -11.07 2.88
C ARG A 133 3.42 -10.81 4.38
N CYS A 134 3.49 -9.54 4.79
CA CYS A 134 3.37 -9.15 6.20
C CYS A 134 2.03 -9.61 6.80
N PHE A 135 0.93 -9.38 6.11
CA PHE A 135 -0.39 -9.81 6.56
C PHE A 135 -0.52 -11.33 6.65
N ARG A 136 0.02 -12.09 5.67
CA ARG A 136 0.03 -13.56 5.75
C ARG A 136 0.81 -14.07 6.94
N LYS A 137 1.97 -13.47 7.23
CA LYS A 137 2.76 -13.82 8.42
C LYS A 137 2.00 -13.54 9.72
N ALA A 138 1.18 -12.49 9.73
CA ALA A 138 0.27 -12.16 10.82
C ALA A 138 -0.97 -13.10 10.90
N GLY A 139 -1.06 -14.13 10.07
CA GLY A 139 -2.18 -15.08 10.06
C GLY A 139 -3.44 -14.57 9.35
N VAL A 140 -3.36 -13.49 8.61
CA VAL A 140 -4.50 -12.87 7.93
C VAL A 140 -4.63 -13.43 6.51
N THR A 141 -5.84 -13.82 6.15
CA THR A 141 -6.16 -14.40 4.83
C THR A 141 -7.03 -13.50 3.96
N LYS A 142 -7.50 -12.40 4.49
CA LYS A 142 -8.35 -11.44 3.77
C LYS A 142 -7.82 -10.03 3.88
N ILE A 143 -7.82 -9.30 2.76
CA ILE A 143 -7.36 -7.91 2.70
C ILE A 143 -8.52 -7.04 2.25
N ARG A 144 -8.63 -5.86 2.84
CA ARG A 144 -9.61 -4.82 2.54
C ARG A 144 -8.93 -3.48 2.34
N THR A 145 -9.58 -2.65 1.57
CA THR A 145 -9.27 -1.22 1.45
C THR A 145 -10.55 -0.45 1.20
N MET A 146 -10.51 0.85 1.37
CA MET A 146 -11.57 1.78 1.00
C MET A 146 -10.96 2.87 0.13
N ILE A 147 -11.61 3.17 -0.98
CA ILE A 147 -11.18 4.17 -1.94
C ILE A 147 -12.35 5.06 -2.35
N PRO A 148 -12.12 6.32 -2.70
CA PRO A 148 -13.15 7.17 -3.29
C PRO A 148 -13.71 6.53 -4.57
N ARG A 149 -15.01 6.72 -4.83
CA ARG A 149 -15.68 6.14 -6.01
C ARG A 149 -15.14 6.68 -7.33
N ASP A 150 -14.68 7.92 -7.33
CA ASP A 150 -14.12 8.65 -8.47
C ASP A 150 -12.60 8.43 -8.65
N ALA A 151 -11.93 7.77 -7.69
CA ALA A 151 -10.51 7.45 -7.79
C ALA A 151 -10.26 6.27 -8.74
N THR A 152 -10.45 6.51 -10.05
CA THR A 152 -10.37 5.48 -11.11
C THR A 152 -9.02 4.79 -11.18
N ASP A 153 -7.93 5.53 -10.95
CA ASP A 153 -6.57 4.99 -10.97
C ASP A 153 -6.34 3.99 -9.81
N LEU A 154 -6.78 4.35 -8.60
CA LEU A 154 -6.73 3.47 -7.44
C LEU A 154 -7.63 2.24 -7.62
N MET A 155 -8.82 2.43 -8.19
CA MET A 155 -9.71 1.32 -8.51
C MET A 155 -9.04 0.36 -9.48
N SER A 156 -8.45 0.86 -10.55
CA SER A 156 -7.75 0.07 -11.56
C SER A 156 -6.54 -0.65 -10.95
N PHE A 157 -5.78 0.04 -10.09
CA PHE A 157 -4.65 -0.53 -9.38
C PHE A 157 -5.07 -1.73 -8.51
N PHE A 158 -6.06 -1.55 -7.63
CA PHE A 158 -6.49 -2.62 -6.72
C PHE A 158 -7.18 -3.79 -7.46
N ARG A 159 -7.90 -3.52 -8.53
CA ARG A 159 -8.44 -4.57 -9.41
C ARG A 159 -7.34 -5.40 -10.06
N ALA A 160 -6.27 -4.77 -10.52
CA ALA A 160 -5.10 -5.46 -11.06
C ALA A 160 -4.39 -6.34 -10.00
N GLN A 161 -4.55 -6.03 -8.72
CA GLN A 161 -4.10 -6.89 -7.61
C GLN A 161 -5.11 -7.99 -7.24
N GLY A 162 -6.20 -8.14 -7.98
CA GLY A 162 -7.24 -9.16 -7.73
C GLY A 162 -8.30 -8.76 -6.71
N MET A 163 -8.35 -7.49 -6.29
CA MET A 163 -9.39 -7.03 -5.36
C MET A 163 -10.70 -6.75 -6.09
N MET A 164 -11.80 -7.17 -5.50
CA MET A 164 -13.17 -6.95 -5.99
C MET A 164 -14.01 -6.24 -4.93
N ALA A 165 -15.14 -5.68 -5.34
CA ALA A 165 -16.07 -5.07 -4.41
C ALA A 165 -16.48 -6.07 -3.32
N GLY A 166 -16.38 -5.65 -2.07
CA GLY A 166 -16.78 -6.42 -0.90
C GLY A 166 -18.27 -6.29 -0.59
N PRO A 167 -18.76 -7.04 0.40
CA PRO A 167 -20.18 -7.05 0.77
C PRO A 167 -20.59 -5.88 1.70
N PHE A 168 -19.70 -4.94 1.97
CA PHE A 168 -19.95 -3.81 2.87
C PHE A 168 -20.09 -2.52 2.08
N ILE A 169 -20.88 -1.60 2.62
CA ILE A 169 -21.03 -0.24 2.12
C ILE A 169 -20.56 0.74 3.20
N GLN A 170 -20.02 1.87 2.79
CA GLN A 170 -19.77 3.01 3.66
C GLN A 170 -21.04 3.87 3.74
N LEU A 171 -21.37 4.30 4.95
CA LEU A 171 -22.39 5.31 5.22
C LEU A 171 -21.71 6.50 5.90
N GLU A 172 -22.07 7.70 5.50
CA GLU A 172 -21.57 8.94 6.12
C GLU A 172 -22.69 9.96 6.24
N THR A 173 -22.51 10.88 7.16
CA THR A 173 -23.36 12.06 7.32
C THR A 173 -22.49 13.23 7.73
N ASP A 174 -22.84 14.42 7.25
CA ASP A 174 -22.22 15.64 7.72
C ASP A 174 -22.79 15.99 9.11
N MET A 175 -21.92 16.36 10.03
CA MET A 175 -22.28 16.83 11.37
C MET A 175 -22.44 18.35 11.33
N ASP A 176 -23.57 18.81 10.77
CA ASP A 176 -23.92 20.22 10.82
C ASP A 176 -24.30 20.65 12.23
N GLU A 177 -24.18 21.96 12.55
CA GLU A 177 -24.41 22.53 13.89
C GLU A 177 -25.85 22.35 14.45
N GLY A 178 -26.58 21.36 14.00
CA GLY A 178 -28.01 21.16 14.35
C GLY A 178 -28.37 19.72 14.78
N VAL A 179 -27.40 18.84 15.08
CA VAL A 179 -27.69 17.49 15.61
C VAL A 179 -27.27 17.37 17.06
#